data_70cbe6d620aa3cb8e4dc6c1807ba5d17
#
_entry.id   70cbe6d620aa3cb8e4dc6c1807ba5d17
#
_cell.length_a   1.000
_cell.length_b   1.000
_cell.length_c   1.000
_cell.angle_alpha   90.00
_cell.angle_beta   90.00
_cell.angle_gamma   90.00
#
_symmetry.space_group_name_H-M   'P 1'
#
loop_
_entity.id
_entity.type
_entity.pdbx_description
1 polymer ?
#
loop_
_entity_poly.entity_id
_entity_poly.type
_entity_poly.pdbx_seq_one_letter_code
_entity_poly.pdbx_strand_id
1 'polypeptide(L)'
;MMKKIFLSVTVVLLAAVFFVLYEYFRTPETALEREASLTLDSQGLEVAVGMENLIPGDVAEISGEIIAAESQSVELIGGVLITRSAEDLTEWPKAGSATFKAKFDGVEEDEFFGELLYRFSGGFLVKGLQSENLNQSNSEE
;
A
#
# COMPACT_ATOMS: atom_id res chain seq x y z
N MET A 1 51.56 -10.44 18.36
CA MET A 1 50.64 -9.31 18.45
C MET A 1 49.97 -8.94 17.12
N MET A 2 50.70 -8.88 16.01
CA MET A 2 50.12 -8.55 14.70
C MET A 2 49.05 -9.53 14.24
N LYS A 3 49.19 -10.85 14.49
CA LYS A 3 48.25 -11.88 14.09
C LYS A 3 46.89 -11.71 14.77
N LYS A 4 46.85 -11.30 16.03
CA LYS A 4 45.59 -11.10 16.78
C LYS A 4 44.85 -9.87 16.29
N ILE A 5 45.58 -8.80 15.97
CA ILE A 5 44.96 -7.56 15.43
C ILE A 5 44.42 -7.83 14.03
N PHE A 6 45.15 -8.57 13.20
CA PHE A 6 44.75 -8.95 11.86
C PHE A 6 43.49 -9.82 11.89
N LEU A 7 43.42 -10.76 12.83
CA LEU A 7 42.23 -11.60 13.01
C LEU A 7 41.03 -10.78 13.44
N SER A 8 41.20 -9.85 14.37
CA SER A 8 40.10 -8.96 14.82
C SER A 8 39.56 -8.10 13.69
N VAL A 9 40.45 -7.50 12.90
CA VAL A 9 40.06 -6.67 11.75
C VAL A 9 39.28 -7.51 10.71
N THR A 10 39.77 -8.72 10.46
CA THR A 10 39.11 -9.64 9.51
C THR A 10 37.69 -10.00 9.99
N VAL A 11 37.53 -10.29 11.27
CA VAL A 11 36.21 -10.61 11.83
C VAL A 11 35.26 -9.43 11.71
N VAL A 12 35.71 -8.21 12.00
CA VAL A 12 34.88 -7.00 11.88
C VAL A 12 34.48 -6.75 10.42
N LEU A 13 35.41 -6.93 9.48
CA LEU A 13 35.12 -6.78 8.05
C LEU A 13 34.11 -7.82 7.57
N LEU A 14 34.23 -9.07 8.00
CA LEU A 14 33.26 -10.11 7.65
C LEU A 14 31.89 -9.80 8.22
N ALA A 15 31.80 -9.33 9.47
CA ALA A 15 30.54 -8.94 10.07
C ALA A 15 29.88 -7.78 9.30
N ALA A 16 30.67 -6.79 8.88
CA ALA A 16 30.18 -5.67 8.08
C ALA A 16 29.66 -6.13 6.72
N VAL A 17 30.36 -7.03 6.06
CA VAL A 17 29.95 -7.59 4.77
C VAL A 17 28.65 -8.39 4.93
N PHE A 18 28.53 -9.23 5.95
CA PHE A 18 27.31 -9.97 6.24
C PHE A 18 26.12 -9.05 6.52
N PHE A 19 26.34 -7.97 7.25
CA PHE A 19 25.31 -6.98 7.53
C PHE A 19 24.81 -6.30 6.25
N VAL A 20 25.73 -5.88 5.37
CA VAL A 20 25.38 -5.26 4.09
C VAL A 20 24.62 -6.24 3.20
N LEU A 21 25.07 -7.49 3.14
CA LEU A 21 24.38 -8.53 2.37
C LEU A 21 22.99 -8.81 2.93
N TYR A 22 22.84 -8.84 4.25
CA TYR A 22 21.56 -9.04 4.91
C TYR A 22 20.57 -7.91 4.53
N GLU A 23 21.00 -6.67 4.61
CA GLU A 23 20.16 -5.52 4.20
C GLU A 23 19.83 -5.55 2.71
N TYR A 24 20.79 -5.94 1.87
CA TYR A 24 20.59 -6.02 0.43
C TYR A 24 19.59 -7.10 0.03
N PHE A 25 19.67 -8.26 0.66
CA PHE A 25 18.79 -9.39 0.35
C PHE A 25 17.49 -9.38 1.16
N ARG A 26 17.38 -8.48 2.13
CA ARG A 26 16.15 -8.32 2.89
C ARG A 26 15.02 -7.90 1.96
N THR A 27 13.91 -8.67 2.01
CA THR A 27 12.72 -8.33 1.24
C THR A 27 12.14 -7.02 1.76
N PRO A 28 11.89 -6.02 0.89
CA PRO A 28 11.25 -4.79 1.34
C PRO A 28 9.89 -5.07 1.97
N GLU A 29 9.56 -4.34 3.02
CA GLU A 29 8.25 -4.46 3.65
C GLU A 29 7.15 -4.12 2.64
N THR A 30 6.12 -4.98 2.58
CA THR A 30 4.94 -4.72 1.77
C THR A 30 4.05 -3.67 2.44
N ALA A 31 3.10 -3.09 1.68
CA ALA A 31 2.14 -2.17 2.25
C ALA A 31 1.32 -2.82 3.37
N LEU A 32 1.09 -4.12 3.30
CA LEU A 32 0.36 -4.85 4.33
C LEU A 32 1.11 -4.89 5.66
N GLU A 33 2.43 -5.08 5.62
CA GLU A 33 3.29 -5.17 6.80
C GLU A 33 3.55 -3.81 7.45
N ARG A 34 3.57 -2.75 6.63
CA ARG A 34 3.81 -1.40 7.12
C ARG A 34 2.56 -0.85 7.77
N GLU A 35 2.75 -0.09 8.84
CA GLU A 35 1.66 0.62 9.49
C GLU A 35 1.17 1.76 8.58
N ALA A 36 -0.15 1.87 8.43
CA ALA A 36 -0.72 2.95 7.64
C ALA A 36 -0.54 4.29 8.36
N SER A 37 -0.02 5.29 7.66
CA SER A 37 0.14 6.63 8.22
C SER A 37 -1.18 7.38 8.33
N LEU A 38 -2.13 7.06 7.44
CA LEU A 38 -3.45 7.68 7.39
C LEU A 38 -4.51 6.66 7.01
N THR A 39 -5.73 6.91 7.51
CA THR A 39 -6.94 6.22 7.05
C THR A 39 -7.83 7.27 6.40
N LEU A 40 -8.11 7.10 5.12
CA LEU A 40 -8.78 8.11 4.31
C LEU A 40 -9.97 7.53 3.56
N ASP A 41 -10.97 8.38 3.35
CA ASP A 41 -11.99 8.16 2.34
C ASP A 41 -11.42 8.58 0.97
N SER A 42 -11.79 7.86 -0.10
CA SER A 42 -11.31 8.16 -1.45
C SER A 42 -11.67 9.58 -1.91
N GLN A 43 -12.74 10.15 -1.40
CA GLN A 43 -13.15 11.52 -1.70
C GLN A 43 -12.39 12.58 -0.89
N GLY A 44 -11.67 12.19 0.15
CA GLY A 44 -10.90 13.09 1.01
C GLY A 44 -9.43 13.25 0.63
N LEU A 45 -8.98 12.57 -0.43
CA LEU A 45 -7.58 12.57 -0.82
C LEU A 45 -7.06 13.93 -1.28
N GLU A 46 -7.89 14.71 -1.96
CA GLU A 46 -7.50 16.04 -2.41
C GLU A 46 -7.05 16.93 -1.24
N VAL A 47 -7.75 16.89 -0.14
CA VAL A 47 -7.41 17.65 1.05
C VAL A 47 -6.13 17.12 1.69
N ALA A 48 -5.99 15.81 1.83
CA ALA A 48 -4.81 15.19 2.45
C ALA A 48 -3.54 15.47 1.65
N VAL A 49 -3.61 15.37 0.33
CA VAL A 49 -2.47 15.66 -0.56
C VAL A 49 -2.15 17.16 -0.55
N GLY A 50 -3.17 18.01 -0.59
CA GLY A 50 -2.98 19.45 -0.57
C GLY A 50 -2.37 19.98 0.73
N MET A 51 -2.61 19.31 1.85
CA MET A 51 -2.04 19.65 3.15
C MET A 51 -0.70 18.92 3.42
N GLU A 52 -0.19 18.19 2.44
CA GLU A 52 1.04 17.38 2.55
C GLU A 52 0.98 16.30 3.66
N ASN A 53 -0.23 15.91 4.06
CA ASN A 53 -0.42 14.81 5.01
C ASN A 53 -0.21 13.44 4.36
N LEU A 54 -0.30 13.39 3.04
CA LEU A 54 -0.04 12.20 2.24
C LEU A 54 0.95 12.57 1.14
N ILE A 55 2.13 11.95 1.18
CA ILE A 55 3.20 12.17 0.22
C ILE A 55 3.58 10.85 -0.45
N PRO A 56 4.17 10.87 -1.67
CA PRO A 56 4.59 9.63 -2.32
C PRO A 56 5.51 8.79 -1.43
N GLY A 57 5.21 7.50 -1.36
CA GLY A 57 5.89 6.56 -0.49
C GLY A 57 5.15 6.23 0.79
N ASP A 58 4.18 7.03 1.21
CA ASP A 58 3.37 6.77 2.39
C ASP A 58 2.40 5.61 2.14
N VAL A 59 2.17 4.82 3.17
CA VAL A 59 1.15 3.77 3.16
C VAL A 59 -0.12 4.31 3.84
N ALA A 60 -1.25 4.14 3.18
CA ALA A 60 -2.54 4.59 3.68
C ALA A 60 -3.59 3.51 3.52
N GLU A 61 -4.60 3.54 4.38
CA GLU A 61 -5.84 2.79 4.19
C GLU A 61 -6.86 3.70 3.50
N ILE A 62 -7.36 3.27 2.35
CA ILE A 62 -8.30 4.04 1.56
C ILE A 62 -9.61 3.27 1.46
N SER A 63 -10.69 3.91 1.85
CA SER A 63 -12.05 3.37 1.75
C SER A 63 -12.84 4.15 0.70
N GLY A 64 -13.60 3.46 -0.11
CA GLY A 64 -14.44 4.10 -1.10
C GLY A 64 -15.29 3.14 -1.88
N GLU A 65 -16.18 3.72 -2.69
CA GLU A 65 -17.02 2.96 -3.60
C GLU A 65 -16.26 2.62 -4.87
N ILE A 66 -16.36 1.37 -5.30
CA ILE A 66 -15.70 0.88 -6.50
C ILE A 66 -16.53 1.29 -7.72
N ILE A 67 -15.92 2.04 -8.63
CA ILE A 67 -16.57 2.48 -9.87
C ILE A 67 -16.08 1.69 -11.09
N ALA A 68 -14.91 1.07 -11.00
CA ALA A 68 -14.40 0.18 -12.03
C ALA A 68 -13.44 -0.84 -11.40
N ALA A 69 -13.44 -2.05 -11.90
CA ALA A 69 -12.55 -3.11 -11.41
C ALA A 69 -11.97 -3.89 -12.58
N GLU A 70 -10.66 -4.09 -12.55
CA GLU A 70 -9.92 -4.90 -13.50
C GLU A 70 -9.23 -6.05 -12.75
N SER A 71 -8.56 -6.94 -13.47
CA SER A 71 -7.89 -8.09 -12.84
C SER A 71 -6.77 -7.71 -11.87
N GLN A 72 -6.09 -6.59 -12.12
CA GLN A 72 -4.92 -6.16 -11.34
C GLN A 72 -5.10 -4.81 -10.66
N SER A 73 -6.25 -4.17 -10.82
CA SER A 73 -6.48 -2.84 -10.27
C SER A 73 -7.95 -2.57 -10.00
N VAL A 74 -8.20 -1.60 -9.17
CA VAL A 74 -9.55 -1.11 -8.88
C VAL A 74 -9.52 0.41 -8.86
N GLU A 75 -10.60 1.01 -9.34
CA GLU A 75 -10.78 2.45 -9.30
C GLU A 75 -11.91 2.79 -8.32
N LEU A 76 -11.62 3.68 -7.39
CA LEU A 76 -12.58 4.15 -6.40
C LEU A 76 -13.10 5.54 -6.80
N ILE A 77 -14.29 5.87 -6.31
CA ILE A 77 -14.87 7.20 -6.50
C ILE A 77 -13.92 8.27 -5.98
N GLY A 78 -13.78 9.38 -6.70
CA GLY A 78 -12.84 10.45 -6.36
C GLY A 78 -11.53 10.41 -7.15
N GLY A 79 -11.43 9.56 -8.16
CA GLY A 79 -10.23 9.48 -9.01
C GLY A 79 -9.08 8.72 -8.36
N VAL A 80 -9.36 7.64 -7.67
CA VAL A 80 -8.37 6.81 -6.98
C VAL A 80 -8.17 5.51 -7.74
N LEU A 81 -6.93 5.24 -8.16
CA LEU A 81 -6.56 3.99 -8.81
C LEU A 81 -5.61 3.21 -7.90
N ILE A 82 -5.99 1.99 -7.53
CA ILE A 82 -5.19 1.12 -6.67
C ILE A 82 -4.79 -0.11 -7.46
N THR A 83 -3.48 -0.31 -7.63
CA THR A 83 -2.93 -1.49 -8.28
C THR A 83 -2.67 -2.57 -7.23
N ARG A 84 -3.11 -3.78 -7.54
CA ARG A 84 -2.96 -4.95 -6.65
C ARG A 84 -1.49 -5.31 -6.47
N SER A 85 -1.10 -5.65 -5.24
CA SER A 85 0.17 -6.32 -4.99
C SER A 85 0.14 -7.73 -5.56
N ALA A 86 1.26 -8.17 -6.13
CA ALA A 86 1.40 -9.55 -6.59
C ALA A 86 1.30 -10.57 -5.45
N GLU A 87 1.53 -10.13 -4.22
CA GLU A 87 1.45 -10.97 -3.02
C GLU A 87 0.04 -11.09 -2.46
N ASP A 88 -0.91 -10.24 -2.89
CA ASP A 88 -2.29 -10.33 -2.47
C ASP A 88 -3.03 -11.36 -3.31
N LEU A 89 -3.32 -12.50 -2.71
CA LEU A 89 -4.01 -13.62 -3.35
C LEU A 89 -5.52 -13.61 -3.09
N THR A 90 -6.03 -12.61 -2.36
CA THR A 90 -7.46 -12.51 -2.09
C THR A 90 -8.23 -12.05 -3.32
N GLU A 91 -9.49 -12.44 -3.39
CA GLU A 91 -10.38 -11.97 -4.45
C GLU A 91 -10.90 -10.58 -4.10
N TRP A 92 -10.65 -9.62 -4.98
CA TRP A 92 -11.12 -8.26 -4.79
C TRP A 92 -12.56 -8.11 -5.25
N PRO A 93 -13.39 -7.36 -4.50
CA PRO A 93 -14.75 -7.07 -4.94
C PRO A 93 -14.75 -6.21 -6.20
N LYS A 94 -15.75 -6.41 -7.04
CA LYS A 94 -15.89 -5.68 -8.31
C LYS A 94 -16.87 -4.52 -8.23
N ALA A 95 -17.61 -4.44 -7.13
CA ALA A 95 -18.61 -3.40 -6.89
C ALA A 95 -18.82 -3.23 -5.40
N GLY A 96 -19.52 -2.16 -5.03
CA GLY A 96 -19.76 -1.82 -3.64
C GLY A 96 -18.63 -1.03 -3.02
N SER A 97 -18.57 -1.01 -1.70
CA SER A 97 -17.54 -0.29 -0.95
C SER A 97 -16.50 -1.26 -0.40
N ALA A 98 -15.26 -0.82 -0.39
CA ALA A 98 -14.14 -1.61 0.14
C ALA A 98 -13.06 -0.71 0.72
N THR A 99 -12.21 -1.30 1.55
CA THR A 99 -11.04 -0.63 2.12
C THR A 99 -9.79 -1.36 1.67
N PHE A 100 -8.84 -0.60 1.16
CA PHE A 100 -7.55 -1.11 0.67
C PHE A 100 -6.41 -0.43 1.41
N LYS A 101 -5.34 -1.17 1.63
CA LYS A 101 -4.10 -0.64 2.17
C LYS A 101 -3.07 -0.65 1.05
N ALA A 102 -2.54 0.50 0.71
CA ALA A 102 -1.64 0.65 -0.44
C ALA A 102 -0.66 1.80 -0.24
N LYS A 103 0.40 1.78 -1.03
CA LYS A 103 1.41 2.83 -1.04
C LYS A 103 1.02 3.90 -2.05
N PHE A 104 1.04 5.16 -1.60
CA PHE A 104 0.76 6.30 -2.46
C PHE A 104 1.94 6.55 -3.41
N ASP A 105 1.67 6.62 -4.72
CA ASP A 105 2.69 6.84 -5.75
C ASP A 105 2.71 8.28 -6.26
N GLY A 106 1.62 9.00 -6.12
CA GLY A 106 1.52 10.38 -6.59
C GLY A 106 0.21 10.68 -7.27
N VAL A 107 0.13 11.88 -7.84
CA VAL A 107 -1.05 12.39 -8.54
C VAL A 107 -0.69 12.57 -10.01
N GLU A 108 -1.55 12.06 -10.90
CA GLU A 108 -1.47 12.33 -12.33
C GLU A 108 -2.64 13.22 -12.74
N GLU A 109 -2.39 14.14 -13.65
CA GLU A 109 -3.42 14.97 -14.24
C GLU A 109 -3.72 14.48 -15.67
N ASP A 110 -4.99 14.25 -15.96
CA ASP A 110 -5.44 13.88 -17.30
C ASP A 110 -5.29 15.09 -18.23
N GLU A 111 -4.52 14.92 -19.31
CA GLU A 111 -4.25 15.99 -20.27
C GLU A 111 -5.51 16.48 -21.00
N PHE A 112 -6.51 15.62 -21.16
CA PHE A 112 -7.72 15.94 -21.93
C PHE A 112 -8.82 16.58 -21.08
N PHE A 113 -9.00 16.11 -19.86
CA PHE A 113 -10.12 16.52 -19.00
C PHE A 113 -9.68 17.31 -17.76
N GLY A 114 -8.37 17.37 -17.49
CA GLY A 114 -7.83 18.05 -16.31
C GLY A 114 -8.20 17.38 -15.00
N GLU A 115 -8.70 16.14 -15.05
CA GLU A 115 -9.04 15.38 -13.85
C GLU A 115 -7.78 14.86 -13.17
N LEU A 116 -7.79 14.86 -11.84
CA LEU A 116 -6.68 14.33 -11.07
C LEU A 116 -6.92 12.85 -10.77
N LEU A 117 -5.89 12.05 -10.97
CA LEU A 117 -5.88 10.63 -10.65
C LEU A 117 -4.84 10.37 -9.55
N TYR A 118 -5.31 9.87 -8.40
CA TYR A 118 -4.46 9.51 -7.26
C TYR A 118 -4.07 8.05 -7.41
N ARG A 119 -2.77 7.79 -7.59
CA ARG A 119 -2.26 6.44 -7.87
C ARG A 119 -1.66 5.81 -6.63
N PHE A 120 -2.06 4.57 -6.41
CA PHE A 120 -1.54 3.72 -5.33
C PHE A 120 -1.07 2.40 -5.93
N SER A 121 -0.04 1.83 -5.34
CA SER A 121 0.49 0.52 -5.75
C SER A 121 0.69 -0.39 -4.55
N GLY A 122 0.96 -1.67 -4.83
CA GLY A 122 1.15 -2.65 -3.79
C GLY A 122 -0.07 -2.83 -2.91
N GLY A 123 -1.26 -2.74 -3.48
CA GLY A 123 -2.52 -2.75 -2.75
C GLY A 123 -2.92 -4.11 -2.21
N PHE A 124 -3.45 -4.10 -0.99
CA PHE A 124 -4.05 -5.26 -0.32
C PHE A 124 -5.46 -4.92 0.11
N LEU A 125 -6.38 -5.85 -0.12
CA LEU A 125 -7.75 -5.72 0.38
C LEU A 125 -7.75 -5.91 1.90
N VAL A 126 -8.24 -4.90 2.61
CA VAL A 126 -8.37 -4.95 4.07
C VAL A 126 -9.77 -5.39 4.45
N LYS A 127 -10.80 -4.84 3.78
CA LYS A 127 -12.18 -5.07 4.17
C LYS A 127 -13.13 -4.82 3.00
N GLY A 128 -14.01 -5.81 2.74
CA GLY A 128 -15.11 -5.64 1.82
C GLY A 128 -16.41 -5.47 2.61
N LEU A 129 -16.91 -4.25 2.72
CA LEU A 129 -18.04 -3.90 3.58
C LEU A 129 -19.34 -4.59 3.20
N GLN A 130 -19.54 -4.88 1.93
CA GLN A 130 -20.79 -5.45 1.44
C GLN A 130 -21.07 -6.87 1.95
N SER A 131 -20.04 -7.69 2.08
CA SER A 131 -20.17 -9.07 2.58
C SER A 131 -20.46 -9.13 4.07
N GLU A 132 -19.97 -8.18 4.85
CA GLU A 132 -20.23 -8.11 6.29
C GLU A 132 -21.67 -7.76 6.61
N ASN A 133 -22.24 -6.82 5.87
CA ASN A 133 -23.63 -6.41 6.06
C ASN A 133 -24.61 -7.56 5.80
N LEU A 134 -24.33 -8.40 4.81
CA LEU A 134 -25.15 -9.57 4.52
C LEU A 134 -25.10 -10.60 5.65
N ASN A 135 -23.93 -10.81 6.21
CA ASN A 135 -23.74 -11.75 7.31
C ASN A 135 -24.43 -11.30 8.59
N GLN A 136 -24.41 -10.00 8.85
CA GLN A 136 -25.06 -9.44 10.04
C GLN A 136 -26.59 -9.52 9.95
N SER A 137 -27.16 -9.31 8.79
CA SER A 137 -28.61 -9.41 8.61
C SER A 137 -29.12 -10.84 8.79
N ASN A 138 -28.31 -11.84 8.46
CA ASN A 138 -28.67 -13.25 8.66
C ASN A 138 -28.53 -13.72 10.09
N SER A 139 -27.70 -13.08 10.88
CA SER A 139 -27.50 -13.45 12.29
C SER A 139 -28.54 -12.92 13.24
N GLU A 140 -29.33 -11.94 12.83
CA GLU A 140 -30.42 -11.35 13.63
C GLU A 140 -31.75 -12.10 13.48
N GLU A 141 -31.86 -12.98 12.52
CA GLU A 141 -33.04 -13.84 12.33
C GLU A 141 -32.89 -15.17 13.04
#